data_1591bad243bf44be5ca008b05fa02699
#
_entry.id   1591bad243bf44be5ca008b05fa02699
#
_cell.length_a   1.000
_cell.length_b   1.000
_cell.length_c   1.000
_cell.angle_alpha   90.00
_cell.angle_beta   90.00
_cell.angle_gamma   90.00
#
_symmetry.space_group_name_H-M   'P 1'
#
loop_
_entity.id
_entity.type
_entity.pdbx_description
1 polymer ?
#
loop_
_entity_poly.entity_id
_entity_poly.type
_entity_poly.pdbx_seq_one_letter_code
_entity_poly.pdbx_strand_id
1 'polypeptide(L)'
;MMLSWVAFLIVHVTLVVLTGFKRNMNHIVLGTDNLQPLGMILAFAGIAVVIATWVAAHYTSWKLPRLLQHVQKAVSQPLRLATLNRFSPSERYTKEQISPYFWPNGKRPERADWKQLSAGKFRDFRLKVGGLLERPVALSLLEIQALGKDEHITMHHCIQGWSGIAQWKGMPMKMLIDLVKPKPSAKTVVFFSFGEGLYGGVYYDTQSLENVLKPECLLAYEMNGEPLPDEYGAPLRLRVENQLGYKMVKWIERIEFVKSEKQVGQGEGGTNEDDEYFDELPNI
;
A
#
# COMPACT_ATOMS: atom_id res chain seq x y z
N MET A 1 26.11 -12.06 1.00
CA MET A 1 25.93 -12.24 -0.45
C MET A 1 26.28 -10.99 -1.27
N MET A 2 25.76 -9.79 -1.01
CA MET A 2 26.03 -8.59 -1.83
C MET A 2 27.53 -8.24 -1.95
N LEU A 3 28.29 -8.26 -0.85
CA LEU A 3 29.73 -7.98 -0.86
C LEU A 3 30.54 -9.00 -1.68
N SER A 4 30.18 -10.27 -1.68
CA SER A 4 30.85 -11.29 -2.50
C SER A 4 30.63 -11.08 -3.98
N TRP A 5 29.45 -10.62 -4.41
CA TRP A 5 29.19 -10.27 -5.80
C TRP A 5 29.99 -9.04 -6.26
N VAL A 6 30.07 -8.02 -5.40
CA VAL A 6 30.89 -6.83 -5.69
C VAL A 6 32.36 -7.19 -5.82
N ALA A 7 32.89 -7.99 -4.89
CA ALA A 7 34.27 -8.46 -4.94
C ALA A 7 34.53 -9.29 -6.19
N PHE A 8 33.63 -10.23 -6.53
CA PHE A 8 33.72 -11.01 -7.76
C PHE A 8 33.75 -10.11 -9.00
N LEU A 9 32.85 -9.13 -9.09
CA LEU A 9 32.78 -8.23 -10.24
C LEU A 9 34.08 -7.43 -10.40
N ILE A 10 34.61 -6.87 -9.31
CA ILE A 10 35.86 -6.10 -9.33
C ILE A 10 37.03 -6.98 -9.81
N VAL A 11 37.19 -8.17 -9.22
CA VAL A 11 38.25 -9.10 -9.61
C VAL A 11 38.10 -9.54 -11.05
N HIS A 12 36.89 -9.92 -11.47
CA HIS A 12 36.62 -10.40 -12.82
C HIS A 12 36.90 -9.34 -13.89
N VAL A 13 36.39 -8.11 -13.70
CA VAL A 13 36.66 -7.00 -14.62
C VAL A 13 38.14 -6.66 -14.68
N THR A 14 38.81 -6.65 -13.53
CA THR A 14 40.27 -6.43 -13.47
C THR A 14 41.05 -7.48 -14.25
N LEU A 15 40.68 -8.75 -14.11
CA LEU A 15 41.32 -9.84 -14.88
C LEU A 15 41.09 -9.69 -16.38
N VAL A 16 39.85 -9.36 -16.82
CA VAL A 16 39.56 -9.12 -18.23
C VAL A 16 40.44 -8.03 -18.83
N VAL A 17 40.71 -6.97 -18.05
CA VAL A 17 41.61 -5.88 -18.48
C VAL A 17 43.05 -6.28 -18.52
N LEU A 18 43.57 -6.89 -17.43
CA LEU A 18 44.96 -7.20 -17.23
C LEU A 18 45.47 -8.36 -18.11
N THR A 19 44.61 -9.35 -18.41
CA THR A 19 45.01 -10.53 -19.18
C THR A 19 44.92 -10.36 -20.71
N GLY A 20 44.54 -9.16 -21.16
CA GLY A 20 44.49 -8.85 -22.59
C GLY A 20 43.12 -8.36 -23.08
N PHE A 21 42.80 -7.12 -22.75
CA PHE A 21 41.50 -6.50 -22.98
C PHE A 21 40.95 -6.69 -24.39
N LYS A 22 41.76 -6.42 -25.41
CA LYS A 22 41.31 -6.58 -26.83
C LYS A 22 40.90 -8.01 -27.18
N ARG A 23 41.74 -8.99 -26.79
CA ARG A 23 41.47 -10.40 -27.00
C ARG A 23 40.22 -10.84 -26.23
N ASN A 24 40.13 -10.49 -24.95
CA ASN A 24 39.01 -10.86 -24.11
C ASN A 24 37.70 -10.26 -24.62
N MET A 25 37.71 -8.99 -25.07
CA MET A 25 36.53 -8.39 -25.68
C MET A 25 36.12 -9.07 -26.98
N ASN A 26 37.05 -9.41 -27.87
CA ASN A 26 36.74 -10.17 -29.06
C ASN A 26 36.14 -11.54 -28.74
N HIS A 27 36.69 -12.23 -27.74
CA HIS A 27 36.17 -13.51 -27.29
C HIS A 27 34.77 -13.39 -26.71
N ILE A 28 34.51 -12.42 -25.86
CA ILE A 28 33.18 -12.18 -25.24
C ILE A 28 32.12 -11.85 -26.29
N VAL A 29 32.45 -10.99 -27.25
CA VAL A 29 31.47 -10.46 -28.21
C VAL A 29 31.29 -11.31 -29.46
N LEU A 30 32.40 -11.86 -29.97
CA LEU A 30 32.43 -12.60 -31.25
C LEU A 30 32.71 -14.11 -31.09
N GLY A 31 33.02 -14.59 -29.87
CA GLY A 31 33.39 -16.00 -29.62
C GLY A 31 34.70 -16.41 -30.28
N THR A 32 35.59 -15.47 -30.58
CA THR A 32 36.89 -15.74 -31.22
C THR A 32 38.05 -15.01 -30.54
N ASP A 33 39.21 -15.69 -30.51
CA ASP A 33 40.45 -15.10 -29.99
C ASP A 33 41.19 -14.23 -31.03
N ASN A 34 40.72 -14.23 -32.28
CA ASN A 34 41.30 -13.39 -33.33
C ASN A 34 40.97 -11.92 -33.08
N LEU A 35 42.01 -11.09 -33.15
CA LEU A 35 41.86 -9.61 -32.94
C LEU A 35 41.18 -9.00 -34.15
N GLN A 36 39.89 -8.77 -34.07
CA GLN A 36 39.11 -8.12 -35.11
C GLN A 36 38.64 -6.73 -34.61
N PRO A 37 38.76 -5.67 -35.44
CA PRO A 37 38.23 -4.35 -35.08
C PRO A 37 36.74 -4.33 -34.74
N LEU A 38 35.97 -5.22 -35.39
CA LEU A 38 34.54 -5.38 -35.19
C LEU A 38 34.20 -5.74 -33.73
N GLY A 39 34.99 -6.64 -33.09
CA GLY A 39 34.74 -7.05 -31.70
C GLY A 39 34.86 -5.88 -30.75
N MET A 40 35.84 -5.00 -30.94
CA MET A 40 36.01 -3.79 -30.14
C MET A 40 34.88 -2.79 -30.37
N ILE A 41 34.48 -2.59 -31.62
CA ILE A 41 33.36 -1.69 -31.97
C ILE A 41 32.08 -2.15 -31.31
N LEU A 42 31.77 -3.44 -31.41
CA LEU A 42 30.55 -4.00 -30.78
C LEU A 42 30.62 -3.99 -29.25
N ALA A 43 31.81 -4.23 -28.66
CA ALA A 43 31.99 -4.13 -27.21
C ALA A 43 31.70 -2.72 -26.70
N PHE A 44 32.30 -1.70 -27.33
CA PHE A 44 32.04 -0.30 -26.94
C PHE A 44 30.62 0.13 -27.24
N ALA A 45 30.04 -0.30 -28.37
CA ALA A 45 28.65 -0.04 -28.68
C ALA A 45 27.70 -0.65 -27.62
N GLY A 46 27.98 -1.89 -27.20
CA GLY A 46 27.21 -2.55 -26.13
C GLY A 46 27.29 -1.79 -24.79
N ILE A 47 28.52 -1.40 -24.38
CA ILE A 47 28.72 -0.59 -23.18
C ILE A 47 27.98 0.75 -23.30
N ALA A 48 28.06 1.42 -24.44
CA ALA A 48 27.34 2.69 -24.68
C ALA A 48 25.83 2.52 -24.59
N VAL A 49 25.27 1.44 -25.13
CA VAL A 49 23.84 1.11 -25.02
C VAL A 49 23.44 0.89 -23.54
N VAL A 50 24.24 0.14 -22.77
CA VAL A 50 23.97 -0.09 -21.35
C VAL A 50 23.97 1.23 -20.58
N ILE A 51 24.99 2.08 -20.78
CA ILE A 51 25.09 3.39 -20.14
C ILE A 51 23.90 4.27 -20.54
N ALA A 52 23.58 4.35 -21.83
CA ALA A 52 22.48 5.16 -22.33
C ALA A 52 21.14 4.69 -21.75
N THR A 53 20.92 3.37 -21.69
CA THR A 53 19.71 2.79 -21.08
C THR A 53 19.63 3.11 -19.59
N TRP A 54 20.75 3.00 -18.87
CA TRP A 54 20.80 3.33 -17.44
C TRP A 54 20.53 4.81 -17.19
N VAL A 55 21.16 5.71 -17.96
CA VAL A 55 20.91 7.15 -17.85
C VAL A 55 19.46 7.50 -18.21
N ALA A 56 18.92 6.90 -19.27
CA ALA A 56 17.52 7.09 -19.66
C ALA A 56 16.57 6.61 -18.57
N ALA A 57 16.81 5.42 -17.99
CA ALA A 57 16.01 4.88 -16.89
C ALA A 57 16.08 5.79 -15.66
N HIS A 58 17.27 6.24 -15.29
CA HIS A 58 17.45 7.16 -14.16
C HIS A 58 16.72 8.51 -14.41
N TYR A 59 16.90 9.07 -15.58
CA TYR A 59 16.25 10.35 -15.95
C TYR A 59 14.73 10.21 -15.96
N THR A 60 14.18 9.15 -16.56
CA THR A 60 12.73 8.93 -16.61
C THR A 60 12.15 8.67 -15.21
N SER A 61 12.84 7.89 -14.38
CA SER A 61 12.42 7.66 -12.99
C SER A 61 12.42 8.95 -12.16
N TRP A 62 13.36 9.84 -12.42
CA TRP A 62 13.46 11.10 -11.68
C TRP A 62 12.50 12.17 -12.19
N LYS A 63 12.36 12.33 -13.52
CA LYS A 63 11.59 13.43 -14.11
C LYS A 63 10.15 13.06 -14.46
N LEU A 64 9.87 11.78 -14.73
CA LEU A 64 8.58 11.29 -15.20
C LEU A 64 8.09 10.06 -14.40
N PRO A 65 8.16 10.10 -13.06
CA PRO A 65 7.86 8.93 -12.25
C PRO A 65 6.42 8.44 -12.45
N ARG A 66 5.45 9.35 -12.56
CA ARG A 66 4.04 8.99 -12.80
C ARG A 66 3.80 8.32 -14.14
N LEU A 67 4.48 8.80 -15.22
CA LEU A 67 4.40 8.13 -16.52
C LEU A 67 4.91 6.70 -16.43
N LEU A 68 6.04 6.49 -15.74
CA LEU A 68 6.61 5.17 -15.55
C LEU A 68 5.67 4.26 -14.74
N GLN A 69 5.05 4.78 -13.70
CA GLN A 69 4.06 4.08 -12.89
C GLN A 69 2.84 3.65 -13.74
N HIS A 70 2.29 4.55 -14.56
CA HIS A 70 1.17 4.21 -15.45
C HIS A 70 1.54 3.13 -16.48
N VAL A 71 2.74 3.19 -17.05
CA VAL A 71 3.24 2.15 -17.96
C VAL A 71 3.39 0.81 -17.24
N GLN A 72 3.98 0.81 -16.06
CA GLN A 72 4.11 -0.40 -15.23
C GLN A 72 2.75 -0.97 -14.83
N LYS A 73 1.81 -0.14 -14.41
CA LYS A 73 0.42 -0.56 -14.12
C LYS A 73 -0.24 -1.19 -15.36
N ALA A 74 -0.12 -0.57 -16.52
CA ALA A 74 -0.72 -1.08 -17.75
C ALA A 74 -0.22 -2.48 -18.13
N VAL A 75 1.04 -2.79 -17.80
CA VAL A 75 1.65 -4.12 -18.09
C VAL A 75 1.34 -5.12 -16.96
N SER A 76 1.49 -4.71 -15.70
CA SER A 76 1.37 -5.64 -14.56
C SER A 76 -0.07 -5.90 -14.12
N GLN A 77 -0.95 -4.92 -14.26
CA GLN A 77 -2.33 -5.02 -13.78
C GLN A 77 -3.15 -6.14 -14.45
N PRO A 78 -3.13 -6.32 -15.79
CA PRO A 78 -3.83 -7.45 -16.40
C PRO A 78 -3.35 -8.81 -15.90
N LEU A 79 -2.03 -8.95 -15.69
CA LEU A 79 -1.45 -10.19 -15.18
C LEU A 79 -1.87 -10.45 -13.72
N ARG A 80 -1.86 -9.42 -12.88
CA ARG A 80 -2.35 -9.48 -11.48
C ARG A 80 -3.81 -9.86 -11.41
N LEU A 81 -4.67 -9.19 -12.21
CA LEU A 81 -6.10 -9.50 -12.26
C LEU A 81 -6.37 -10.95 -12.69
N ALA A 82 -5.59 -11.46 -13.65
CA ALA A 82 -5.72 -12.82 -14.12
C ALA A 82 -5.24 -13.88 -13.10
N THR A 83 -4.24 -13.54 -12.28
CA THR A 83 -3.59 -14.49 -11.37
C THR A 83 -4.02 -14.34 -9.92
N LEU A 84 -4.00 -13.12 -9.36
CA LEU A 84 -4.15 -12.88 -7.93
C LEU A 84 -5.59 -12.57 -7.50
N ASN A 85 -6.40 -11.93 -8.34
CA ASN A 85 -7.79 -11.63 -7.96
C ASN A 85 -8.70 -12.86 -7.83
N ARG A 86 -8.21 -14.05 -8.23
CA ARG A 86 -8.95 -15.31 -8.05
C ARG A 86 -8.73 -15.92 -6.67
N PHE A 87 -7.76 -15.44 -5.91
CA PHE A 87 -7.44 -15.91 -4.58
C PHE A 87 -7.97 -14.92 -3.55
N SER A 88 -9.09 -15.24 -2.92
CA SER A 88 -9.45 -14.56 -1.68
C SER A 88 -8.61 -15.18 -0.56
N PRO A 89 -8.05 -14.39 0.36
CA PRO A 89 -7.41 -14.93 1.55
C PRO A 89 -8.47 -15.72 2.34
N SER A 90 -8.46 -17.03 2.19
CA SER A 90 -9.39 -17.93 2.90
C SER A 90 -8.79 -18.44 4.21
N GLU A 91 -7.58 -18.04 4.53
CA GLU A 91 -6.88 -18.48 5.73
C GLU A 91 -7.55 -17.90 6.97
N ARG A 92 -8.10 -18.82 7.78
CA ARG A 92 -8.62 -18.51 9.11
C ARG A 92 -7.58 -18.93 10.13
N TYR A 93 -7.25 -18.00 11.01
CA TYR A 93 -6.30 -18.23 12.10
C TYR A 93 -7.05 -18.48 13.40
N THR A 94 -6.39 -19.18 14.34
CA THR A 94 -6.91 -19.41 15.68
C THR A 94 -6.31 -18.41 16.68
N LYS A 95 -6.88 -18.33 17.89
CA LYS A 95 -6.38 -17.43 18.94
C LYS A 95 -4.95 -17.75 19.36
N GLU A 96 -4.56 -19.00 19.29
CA GLU A 96 -3.20 -19.48 19.63
C GLU A 96 -2.15 -19.03 18.63
N GLN A 97 -2.57 -18.67 17.41
CA GLN A 97 -1.70 -18.20 16.35
C GLN A 97 -1.52 -16.67 16.34
N ILE A 98 -2.22 -15.95 17.24
CA ILE A 98 -2.04 -14.51 17.38
C ILE A 98 -0.57 -14.23 17.68
N SER A 99 0.01 -13.31 16.89
CA SER A 99 1.40 -12.94 17.03
C SER A 99 1.69 -12.31 18.39
N PRO A 100 2.72 -12.77 19.12
CA PRO A 100 3.05 -12.24 20.44
C PRO A 100 3.44 -10.76 20.38
N TYR A 101 3.82 -10.30 19.20
CA TYR A 101 4.12 -8.91 18.91
C TYR A 101 3.57 -8.52 17.54
N PHE A 102 2.83 -7.41 17.51
CA PHE A 102 2.33 -6.82 16.28
C PHE A 102 2.96 -5.43 16.13
N TRP A 103 3.76 -5.21 15.10
CA TRP A 103 4.52 -3.97 14.94
C TRP A 103 3.59 -2.78 14.68
N PRO A 104 3.60 -1.70 15.50
CA PRO A 104 2.85 -0.51 15.20
C PRO A 104 3.53 0.26 14.06
N ASN A 105 2.85 0.42 12.92
CA ASN A 105 3.32 1.23 11.81
C ASN A 105 2.62 2.60 11.80
N GLY A 106 3.31 3.64 11.35
CA GLY A 106 2.82 5.01 11.29
C GLY A 106 2.89 5.74 12.64
N LYS A 107 2.89 7.05 12.58
CA LYS A 107 2.98 7.94 13.74
C LYS A 107 1.57 8.27 14.25
N ARG A 108 1.37 8.21 15.57
CA ARG A 108 0.11 8.65 16.19
C ARG A 108 -0.20 10.10 15.83
N PRO A 109 -1.49 10.46 15.68
CA PRO A 109 -1.87 11.83 15.41
C PRO A 109 -1.36 12.80 16.51
N GLU A 110 -0.83 13.93 16.09
CA GLU A 110 -0.39 14.98 17.00
C GLU A 110 -1.41 16.12 17.15
N ARG A 111 -2.48 16.08 16.38
CA ARG A 111 -3.59 17.06 16.43
C ARG A 111 -4.19 17.14 17.83
N ALA A 112 -4.43 18.37 18.29
CA ALA A 112 -4.93 18.65 19.63
C ALA A 112 -6.32 18.04 19.88
N ASP A 113 -7.19 18.07 18.89
CA ASP A 113 -8.53 17.48 18.95
C ASP A 113 -8.50 15.96 19.14
N TRP A 114 -7.62 15.24 18.40
CA TRP A 114 -7.46 13.81 18.60
C TRP A 114 -6.90 13.47 19.99
N LYS A 115 -5.89 14.22 20.46
CA LYS A 115 -5.32 14.03 21.80
C LYS A 115 -6.36 14.25 22.90
N GLN A 116 -7.23 15.24 22.73
CA GLN A 116 -8.34 15.48 23.68
C GLN A 116 -9.35 14.32 23.65
N LEU A 117 -9.72 13.83 22.47
CA LEU A 117 -10.60 12.68 22.32
C LEU A 117 -10.00 11.40 22.95
N SER A 118 -8.71 11.13 22.72
CA SER A 118 -8.01 9.97 23.30
C SER A 118 -7.96 10.07 24.83
N ALA A 119 -7.61 11.23 25.40
CA ALA A 119 -7.62 11.46 26.84
C ALA A 119 -9.03 11.23 27.45
N GLY A 120 -10.08 11.58 26.71
CA GLY A 120 -11.48 11.33 27.06
C GLY A 120 -11.98 9.90 26.75
N LYS A 121 -11.07 8.98 26.34
CA LYS A 121 -11.42 7.62 25.88
C LYS A 121 -12.46 7.64 24.77
N PHE A 122 -12.36 8.60 23.87
CA PHE A 122 -13.19 8.80 22.70
C PHE A 122 -14.70 8.91 22.95
N ARG A 123 -15.14 9.31 24.17
CA ARG A 123 -16.56 9.45 24.52
C ARG A 123 -17.28 10.48 23.64
N ASP A 124 -16.58 11.57 23.31
CA ASP A 124 -17.12 12.67 22.51
C ASP A 124 -16.83 12.50 21.01
N PHE A 125 -16.21 11.39 20.64
CA PHE A 125 -15.94 11.10 19.23
C PHE A 125 -17.23 10.96 18.44
N ARG A 126 -17.24 11.51 17.22
CA ARG A 126 -18.31 11.37 16.24
C ARG A 126 -17.71 11.07 14.86
N LEU A 127 -17.94 9.87 14.37
CA LEU A 127 -17.62 9.51 12.97
C LEU A 127 -18.59 10.25 12.06
N LYS A 128 -18.08 11.19 11.28
CA LYS A 128 -18.86 11.89 10.25
C LYS A 128 -18.86 11.05 8.96
N VAL A 129 -20.05 10.74 8.44
CA VAL A 129 -20.21 9.99 7.19
C VAL A 129 -21.04 10.84 6.23
N GLY A 130 -20.45 11.20 5.09
CA GLY A 130 -21.03 12.14 4.15
C GLY A 130 -20.74 11.84 2.68
N GLY A 131 -20.91 12.84 1.83
CA GLY A 131 -20.74 12.73 0.38
C GLY A 131 -22.01 12.31 -0.36
N LEU A 132 -21.88 11.44 -1.36
CA LEU A 132 -22.96 10.98 -2.22
C LEU A 132 -23.84 9.94 -1.51
N LEU A 133 -24.58 10.37 -0.51
CA LEU A 133 -25.46 9.56 0.34
C LEU A 133 -26.91 10.06 0.30
N GLU A 134 -27.86 9.17 0.62
CA GLU A 134 -29.23 9.56 0.94
C GLU A 134 -29.35 10.06 2.40
N ARG A 135 -28.57 9.48 3.30
CA ARG A 135 -28.63 9.72 4.75
C ARG A 135 -27.24 9.98 5.33
N PRO A 136 -26.71 11.20 5.28
CA PRO A 136 -25.50 11.55 6.02
C PRO A 136 -25.72 11.39 7.53
N VAL A 137 -24.72 10.88 8.26
CA VAL A 137 -24.81 10.61 9.69
C VAL A 137 -23.56 11.07 10.43
N ALA A 138 -23.69 11.26 11.74
CA ALA A 138 -22.59 11.45 12.66
C ALA A 138 -22.79 10.52 13.85
N LEU A 139 -22.00 9.44 13.92
CA LEU A 139 -22.18 8.34 14.87
C LEU A 139 -21.13 8.40 15.98
N SER A 140 -21.57 8.28 17.22
CA SER A 140 -20.69 7.99 18.36
C SER A 140 -20.10 6.59 18.28
N LEU A 141 -19.03 6.34 19.03
CA LEU A 141 -18.45 5.00 19.11
C LEU A 141 -19.45 3.96 19.63
N LEU A 142 -20.30 4.33 20.61
CA LEU A 142 -21.37 3.47 21.14
C LEU A 142 -22.44 3.13 20.08
N GLU A 143 -22.83 4.12 19.26
CA GLU A 143 -23.78 3.87 18.17
C GLU A 143 -23.19 2.96 17.10
N ILE A 144 -21.90 3.12 16.77
CA ILE A 144 -21.18 2.23 15.85
C ILE A 144 -21.15 0.80 16.40
N GLN A 145 -20.85 0.62 17.68
CA GLN A 145 -20.85 -0.69 18.36
C GLN A 145 -22.24 -1.34 18.40
N ALA A 146 -23.29 -0.52 18.46
CA ALA A 146 -24.68 -1.00 18.48
C ALA A 146 -25.22 -1.41 17.10
N LEU A 147 -24.67 -0.87 16.01
CA LEU A 147 -25.11 -1.19 14.65
C LEU A 147 -24.81 -2.64 14.24
N GLY A 148 -23.76 -3.22 14.78
CA GLY A 148 -23.38 -4.60 14.51
C GLY A 148 -21.93 -4.86 14.89
N LYS A 149 -21.61 -6.13 15.05
CA LYS A 149 -20.24 -6.55 15.35
C LYS A 149 -19.90 -7.84 14.64
N ASP A 150 -18.70 -7.90 14.15
CA ASP A 150 -18.07 -9.12 13.65
C ASP A 150 -16.63 -9.19 14.14
N GLU A 151 -16.06 -10.40 14.12
CA GLU A 151 -14.76 -10.67 14.70
C GLU A 151 -13.95 -11.59 13.77
N HIS A 152 -12.75 -11.17 13.42
CA HIS A 152 -11.88 -11.90 12.50
C HIS A 152 -10.48 -12.01 13.10
N ILE A 153 -9.87 -13.20 12.98
CA ILE A 153 -8.45 -13.40 13.26
C ILE A 153 -7.75 -13.53 11.92
N THR A 154 -6.95 -12.55 11.56
CA THR A 154 -6.41 -12.41 10.21
C THR A 154 -4.94 -12.04 10.24
N MET A 155 -4.22 -12.39 9.17
CA MET A 155 -2.85 -11.95 8.95
C MET A 155 -2.85 -10.58 8.27
N HIS A 156 -2.13 -9.66 8.86
CA HIS A 156 -1.87 -8.35 8.30
C HIS A 156 -0.53 -8.38 7.55
N HIS A 157 -0.53 -7.98 6.31
CA HIS A 157 0.67 -7.87 5.48
C HIS A 157 1.07 -6.40 5.34
N CYS A 158 2.21 -6.05 5.95
CA CYS A 158 2.75 -4.70 5.86
C CYS A 158 3.66 -4.57 4.63
N ILE A 159 3.59 -3.42 3.95
CA ILE A 159 4.48 -3.11 2.82
C ILE A 159 5.97 -3.07 3.22
N GLN A 160 6.27 -2.91 4.51
CA GLN A 160 7.63 -2.95 5.03
C GLN A 160 8.22 -4.39 5.11
N GLY A 161 7.50 -5.41 4.63
CA GLY A 161 7.99 -6.77 4.53
C GLY A 161 7.82 -7.63 5.79
N TRP A 162 7.01 -7.21 6.74
CA TRP A 162 6.61 -8.03 7.90
C TRP A 162 5.12 -8.35 7.84
N SER A 163 4.75 -9.44 8.51
CA SER A 163 3.35 -9.85 8.69
C SER A 163 3.09 -10.19 10.15
N GLY A 164 1.84 -10.02 10.58
CA GLY A 164 1.43 -10.34 11.94
C GLY A 164 -0.03 -10.74 12.00
N ILE A 165 -0.36 -11.70 12.84
CA ILE A 165 -1.73 -12.18 13.08
C ILE A 165 -2.29 -11.45 14.28
N ALA A 166 -3.50 -10.91 14.15
CA ALA A 166 -4.23 -10.31 15.25
C ALA A 166 -5.73 -10.56 15.11
N GLN A 167 -6.43 -10.52 16.23
CA GLN A 167 -7.87 -10.56 16.28
C GLN A 167 -8.42 -9.15 16.22
N TRP A 168 -9.33 -8.91 15.29
CA TRP A 168 -10.00 -7.64 15.09
C TRP A 168 -11.48 -7.79 15.30
N LYS A 169 -12.07 -6.86 16.07
CA LYS A 169 -13.52 -6.78 16.22
C LYS A 169 -13.99 -5.39 15.85
N GLY A 170 -15.05 -5.35 15.07
CA GLY A 170 -15.56 -4.09 14.54
C GLY A 170 -16.95 -4.20 13.93
N MET A 171 -17.47 -3.08 13.46
CA MET A 171 -18.70 -3.01 12.70
C MET A 171 -18.41 -3.39 11.24
N PRO A 172 -19.12 -4.39 10.66
CA PRO A 172 -19.03 -4.65 9.23
C PRO A 172 -19.40 -3.41 8.41
N MET A 173 -18.58 -3.08 7.42
CA MET A 173 -18.83 -1.90 6.56
C MET A 173 -20.18 -1.97 5.87
N LYS A 174 -20.69 -3.16 5.56
CA LYS A 174 -22.03 -3.36 5.01
C LYS A 174 -23.11 -2.73 5.89
N MET A 175 -23.02 -2.82 7.22
CA MET A 175 -24.00 -2.25 8.14
C MET A 175 -24.05 -0.72 8.03
N LEU A 176 -22.89 -0.08 7.89
CA LEU A 176 -22.81 1.37 7.66
C LEU A 176 -23.42 1.74 6.30
N ILE A 177 -23.09 0.98 5.25
CA ILE A 177 -23.59 1.22 3.88
C ILE A 177 -25.10 1.08 3.83
N ASP A 178 -25.66 0.05 4.45
CA ASP A 178 -27.13 -0.15 4.52
C ASP A 178 -27.84 0.99 5.27
N LEU A 179 -27.19 1.58 6.28
CA LEU A 179 -27.70 2.73 7.03
C LEU A 179 -27.71 4.02 6.20
N VAL A 180 -26.56 4.34 5.56
CA VAL A 180 -26.36 5.65 4.91
C VAL A 180 -26.87 5.70 3.47
N LYS A 181 -27.11 4.56 2.84
CA LYS A 181 -27.66 4.38 1.49
C LYS A 181 -26.92 5.22 0.45
N PRO A 182 -25.76 4.77 -0.04
CA PRO A 182 -25.03 5.48 -1.09
C PRO A 182 -25.88 5.66 -2.34
N LYS A 183 -25.80 6.84 -2.94
CA LYS A 183 -26.43 7.12 -4.23
C LYS A 183 -25.80 6.24 -5.33
N PRO A 184 -26.51 5.92 -6.42
CA PRO A 184 -25.97 5.08 -7.51
C PRO A 184 -24.69 5.62 -8.16
N SER A 185 -24.46 6.93 -8.04
CA SER A 185 -23.23 7.59 -8.52
C SER A 185 -22.01 7.41 -7.61
N ALA A 186 -22.20 6.99 -6.36
CA ALA A 186 -21.09 6.71 -5.44
C ALA A 186 -20.41 5.40 -5.84
N LYS A 187 -19.11 5.45 -6.13
CA LYS A 187 -18.31 4.29 -6.52
C LYS A 187 -17.11 4.08 -5.62
N THR A 188 -16.68 5.12 -4.95
CA THR A 188 -15.47 5.14 -4.11
C THR A 188 -15.83 5.65 -2.71
N VAL A 189 -15.25 5.01 -1.70
CA VAL A 189 -15.34 5.39 -0.29
C VAL A 189 -13.99 5.91 0.15
N VAL A 190 -13.95 7.11 0.68
CA VAL A 190 -12.74 7.78 1.16
C VAL A 190 -12.72 7.76 2.68
N PHE A 191 -11.64 7.29 3.25
CA PHE A 191 -11.41 7.26 4.69
C PHE A 191 -10.36 8.30 5.05
N PHE A 192 -10.76 9.34 5.76
CA PHE A 192 -9.86 10.39 6.24
C PHE A 192 -9.43 10.12 7.68
N SER A 193 -8.16 10.31 7.94
CA SER A 193 -7.52 10.08 9.24
C SER A 193 -7.35 11.38 10.03
N PHE A 194 -7.28 11.28 11.36
CA PHE A 194 -6.68 12.32 12.20
C PHE A 194 -5.16 12.44 12.00
N GLY A 195 -4.52 11.41 11.42
CA GLY A 195 -3.09 11.39 11.12
C GLY A 195 -2.73 12.26 9.92
N GLU A 196 -1.45 12.51 9.79
CA GLU A 196 -0.87 13.29 8.69
C GLU A 196 -0.11 12.36 7.72
N GLY A 197 -0.08 12.75 6.44
CA GLY A 197 0.77 12.14 5.44
C GLY A 197 2.25 12.40 5.72
N LEU A 198 3.13 11.65 5.08
CA LEU A 198 4.59 11.78 5.27
C LEU A 198 5.10 13.19 4.92
N TYR A 199 4.49 13.82 3.94
CA TYR A 199 4.85 15.18 3.49
C TYR A 199 3.88 16.25 4.02
N GLY A 200 3.08 15.92 5.03
CA GLY A 200 2.05 16.80 5.62
C GLY A 200 0.67 16.58 5.00
N GLY A 201 -0.29 17.38 5.46
CA GLY A 201 -1.70 17.23 5.05
C GLY A 201 -2.42 16.09 5.75
N VAL A 202 -3.73 16.03 5.55
CA VAL A 202 -4.58 14.97 6.15
C VAL A 202 -4.32 13.66 5.43
N TYR A 203 -3.94 12.62 6.18
CA TYR A 203 -3.82 11.28 5.61
C TYR A 203 -5.20 10.75 5.22
N TYR A 204 -5.32 10.21 4.03
CA TYR A 204 -6.52 9.54 3.54
C TYR A 204 -6.17 8.37 2.64
N ASP A 205 -7.13 7.48 2.46
CA ASP A 205 -7.06 6.42 1.47
C ASP A 205 -8.45 6.07 0.96
N THR A 206 -8.52 5.45 -0.22
CA THR A 206 -9.76 5.12 -0.88
C THR A 206 -9.96 3.62 -1.04
N GLN A 207 -11.23 3.23 -1.06
CA GLN A 207 -11.65 1.87 -1.40
C GLN A 207 -12.80 1.93 -2.41
N SER A 208 -12.87 0.96 -3.32
CA SER A 208 -14.08 0.82 -4.12
C SER A 208 -15.27 0.43 -3.25
N LEU A 209 -16.46 0.90 -3.60
CA LEU A 209 -17.70 0.51 -2.90
C LEU A 209 -17.91 -1.01 -2.91
N GLU A 210 -17.51 -1.69 -3.99
CA GLU A 210 -17.56 -3.15 -4.11
C GLU A 210 -16.66 -3.83 -3.07
N ASN A 211 -15.43 -3.31 -2.89
CA ASN A 211 -14.48 -3.92 -1.97
C ASN A 211 -14.90 -3.78 -0.50
N VAL A 212 -15.45 -2.63 -0.11
CA VAL A 212 -15.93 -2.42 1.27
C VAL A 212 -17.21 -3.17 1.61
N LEU A 213 -17.92 -3.69 0.61
CA LEU A 213 -19.09 -4.57 0.81
C LEU A 213 -18.72 -6.03 1.10
N LYS A 214 -17.44 -6.40 0.95
CA LYS A 214 -16.98 -7.76 1.27
C LYS A 214 -17.15 -8.05 2.76
N PRO A 215 -17.50 -9.31 3.11
CA PRO A 215 -17.75 -9.69 4.51
C PRO A 215 -16.57 -9.39 5.45
N GLU A 216 -15.35 -9.46 4.95
CA GLU A 216 -14.13 -9.26 5.71
C GLU A 216 -13.81 -7.78 6.00
N CYS A 217 -14.59 -6.84 5.44
CA CYS A 217 -14.34 -5.42 5.63
C CYS A 217 -15.00 -4.89 6.90
N LEU A 218 -14.17 -4.43 7.85
CA LEU A 218 -14.59 -3.94 9.15
C LEU A 218 -14.11 -2.52 9.43
N LEU A 219 -14.92 -1.76 10.16
CA LEU A 219 -14.44 -0.64 10.98
C LEU A 219 -14.12 -1.18 12.38
N ALA A 220 -12.86 -1.54 12.59
CA ALA A 220 -12.42 -2.15 13.84
C ALA A 220 -12.26 -1.11 14.95
N TYR A 221 -12.76 -1.46 16.14
CA TYR A 221 -12.66 -0.68 17.37
C TYR A 221 -12.09 -1.49 18.55
N GLU A 222 -11.83 -2.79 18.37
CA GLU A 222 -11.11 -3.65 19.32
C GLU A 222 -10.00 -4.44 18.59
N MET A 223 -8.95 -4.76 19.33
CA MET A 223 -7.84 -5.61 18.90
C MET A 223 -7.47 -6.57 20.01
N ASN A 224 -7.37 -7.87 19.69
CA ASN A 224 -7.00 -8.95 20.63
C ASN A 224 -7.88 -8.99 21.92
N GLY A 225 -9.17 -8.67 21.78
CA GLY A 225 -10.13 -8.69 22.89
C GLY A 225 -10.18 -7.42 23.75
N GLU A 226 -9.33 -6.44 23.47
CA GLU A 226 -9.26 -5.16 24.18
C GLU A 226 -9.68 -3.98 23.28
N PRO A 227 -10.11 -2.84 23.85
CA PRO A 227 -10.32 -1.63 23.06
C PRO A 227 -9.10 -1.31 22.20
N LEU A 228 -9.33 -0.87 20.96
CA LEU A 228 -8.26 -0.58 20.02
C LEU A 228 -7.27 0.43 20.59
N PRO A 229 -5.98 0.06 20.77
CA PRO A 229 -4.99 0.98 21.31
C PRO A 229 -4.67 2.13 20.35
N ASP A 230 -4.18 3.24 20.91
CA ASP A 230 -3.84 4.45 20.18
C ASP A 230 -2.85 4.20 19.03
N GLU A 231 -1.84 3.35 19.25
CA GLU A 231 -0.81 3.00 18.26
C GLU A 231 -1.40 2.24 17.07
N TYR A 232 -2.48 1.50 17.29
CA TYR A 232 -3.10 0.64 16.28
C TYR A 232 -4.29 1.29 15.57
N GLY A 233 -4.64 2.54 15.94
CA GLY A 233 -5.58 3.34 15.17
C GLY A 233 -6.86 3.75 15.88
N ALA A 234 -6.89 3.80 17.23
CA ALA A 234 -8.07 4.27 17.96
C ALA A 234 -8.53 5.67 17.51
N PRO A 235 -9.85 5.93 17.45
CA PRO A 235 -10.95 5.08 17.90
C PRO A 235 -11.38 4.01 16.87
N LEU A 236 -11.08 4.20 15.59
CA LEU A 236 -11.49 3.34 14.49
C LEU A 236 -10.36 3.15 13.48
N ARG A 237 -10.23 1.92 12.98
CA ARG A 237 -9.41 1.63 11.82
C ARG A 237 -10.15 0.78 10.80
N LEU A 238 -9.80 0.96 9.54
CA LEU A 238 -10.29 0.10 8.46
C LEU A 238 -9.52 -1.23 8.46
N ARG A 239 -10.25 -2.32 8.29
CA ARG A 239 -9.71 -3.63 7.96
C ARG A 239 -10.25 -4.06 6.60
N VAL A 240 -9.34 -4.39 5.68
CA VAL A 240 -9.61 -4.85 4.30
C VAL A 240 -8.63 -5.97 4.00
N GLU A 241 -8.98 -7.19 4.37
CA GLU A 241 -8.04 -8.30 4.50
C GLU A 241 -7.43 -8.76 3.16
N ASN A 242 -8.04 -8.42 2.06
CA ASN A 242 -7.56 -8.73 0.71
C ASN A 242 -6.55 -7.71 0.15
N GLN A 243 -6.06 -6.78 0.98
CA GLN A 243 -5.11 -5.75 0.56
C GLN A 243 -3.98 -5.55 1.57
N LEU A 244 -2.87 -4.97 1.10
CA LEU A 244 -1.75 -4.60 1.97
C LEU A 244 -2.14 -3.52 2.99
N GLY A 245 -1.44 -3.53 4.10
CA GLY A 245 -1.78 -2.76 5.30
C GLY A 245 -1.85 -1.25 5.14
N TYR A 246 -1.23 -0.65 4.13
CA TYR A 246 -1.33 0.80 3.94
C TYR A 246 -2.72 1.25 3.48
N LYS A 247 -3.52 0.36 2.85
CA LYS A 247 -4.93 0.60 2.52
C LYS A 247 -5.85 0.57 3.75
N MET A 248 -5.34 0.13 4.90
CA MET A 248 -6.08 -0.03 6.16
C MET A 248 -5.93 1.20 7.04
N VAL A 249 -6.60 2.29 6.67
CA VAL A 249 -6.52 3.60 7.35
C VAL A 249 -6.75 3.46 8.85
N LYS A 250 -5.87 4.09 9.65
CA LYS A 250 -5.95 4.21 11.11
C LYS A 250 -6.45 5.60 11.52
N TRP A 251 -6.95 5.69 12.77
CA TRP A 251 -7.40 6.96 13.35
C TRP A 251 -8.46 7.66 12.49
N ILE A 252 -9.47 6.90 12.04
CA ILE A 252 -10.49 7.41 11.12
C ILE A 252 -11.27 8.53 11.78
N GLU A 253 -11.30 9.71 11.13
CA GLU A 253 -12.04 10.89 11.52
C GLU A 253 -13.39 10.99 10.83
N ARG A 254 -13.40 10.75 9.51
CA ARG A 254 -14.60 10.83 8.67
C ARG A 254 -14.51 9.91 7.47
N ILE A 255 -15.67 9.61 6.91
CA ILE A 255 -15.82 8.80 5.70
C ILE A 255 -16.65 9.59 4.69
N GLU A 256 -16.20 9.64 3.45
CA GLU A 256 -16.90 10.30 2.36
C GLU A 256 -17.14 9.36 1.18
N PHE A 257 -18.36 9.38 0.62
CA PHE A 257 -18.71 8.63 -0.57
C PHE A 257 -18.62 9.55 -1.78
N VAL A 258 -17.80 9.20 -2.74
CA VAL A 258 -17.52 10.01 -3.94
C VAL A 258 -17.75 9.20 -5.22
N LYS A 259 -17.77 9.89 -6.36
CA LYS A 259 -17.96 9.23 -7.66
C LYS A 259 -16.71 8.47 -8.09
N SER A 260 -15.51 9.00 -7.77
CA SER A 260 -14.22 8.43 -8.13
C SER A 260 -13.15 9.00 -7.22
N GLU A 261 -12.06 8.25 -7.00
CA GLU A 261 -10.83 8.65 -6.33
C GLU A 261 -10.22 9.93 -6.91
N LYS A 262 -10.42 10.18 -8.21
CA LYS A 262 -9.95 11.39 -8.92
C LYS A 262 -10.50 12.70 -8.38
N GLN A 263 -11.49 12.65 -7.49
CA GLN A 263 -12.07 13.83 -6.85
C GLN A 263 -11.36 14.20 -5.54
N VAL A 264 -10.40 13.40 -5.10
CA VAL A 264 -9.73 13.56 -3.79
C VAL A 264 -8.22 13.59 -3.97
N GLY A 265 -7.54 14.49 -3.27
CA GLY A 265 -6.09 14.66 -3.35
C GLY A 265 -5.59 14.94 -4.75
N GLN A 266 -4.59 14.19 -5.19
CA GLN A 266 -4.07 14.27 -6.56
C GLN A 266 -4.78 13.27 -7.50
N GLY A 267 -5.70 12.45 -6.96
CA GLY A 267 -6.53 11.53 -7.73
C GLY A 267 -5.91 10.17 -8.00
N GLU A 268 -4.88 9.79 -7.28
CA GLU A 268 -4.17 8.51 -7.45
C GLU A 268 -4.67 7.41 -6.48
N GLY A 269 -5.61 7.72 -5.58
CA GLY A 269 -6.26 6.72 -4.73
C GLY A 269 -6.03 6.85 -3.24
N GLY A 270 -5.02 7.56 -2.80
CA GLY A 270 -4.70 7.79 -1.39
C GLY A 270 -3.47 8.65 -1.21
N THR A 271 -3.15 9.02 0.03
CA THR A 271 -1.99 9.87 0.33
C THR A 271 -0.67 9.22 -0.11
N ASN A 272 -0.51 7.91 0.10
CA ASN A 272 0.71 7.21 -0.33
C ASN A 272 0.79 7.08 -1.85
N GLU A 273 -0.33 6.87 -2.51
CA GLU A 273 -0.43 6.81 -3.97
C GLU A 273 -0.19 8.17 -4.60
N ASP A 274 -0.66 9.24 -3.96
CA ASP A 274 -0.44 10.62 -4.40
C ASP A 274 1.02 11.05 -4.26
N ASP A 275 1.67 10.66 -3.17
CA ASP A 275 2.98 11.19 -2.77
C ASP A 275 4.15 10.23 -3.08
N GLU A 276 3.92 8.90 -3.12
CA GLU A 276 4.98 7.89 -3.08
C GLU A 276 4.90 6.75 -4.11
N TYR A 277 4.12 6.79 -5.13
CA TYR A 277 4.02 5.73 -6.17
C TYR A 277 3.53 4.36 -5.67
N PHE A 278 2.75 4.32 -4.62
CA PHE A 278 2.08 3.09 -4.17
C PHE A 278 1.03 2.64 -5.18
N ASP A 279 0.70 1.36 -5.18
CA ASP A 279 -0.36 0.83 -6.04
C ASP A 279 -1.73 1.10 -5.41
N GLU A 280 -2.67 1.60 -6.20
CA GLU A 280 -4.06 1.83 -5.77
C GLU A 280 -4.77 0.52 -5.36
N LEU A 281 -4.44 -0.60 -6.00
CA LEU A 281 -5.07 -1.91 -5.79
C LEU A 281 -4.05 -2.98 -5.37
N PRO A 282 -3.46 -2.89 -4.16
CA PRO A 282 -2.44 -3.82 -3.70
C PRO A 282 -3.07 -5.11 -3.14
N ASN A 283 -3.82 -5.82 -3.97
CA ASN A 283 -4.46 -7.08 -3.58
C ASN A 283 -3.41 -8.16 -3.27
N ILE A 284 -3.69 -8.97 -2.27
CA ILE A 284 -2.90 -10.09 -1.78
C ILE A 284 -3.69 -11.39 -1.83
#